data_2124fbec4ff16f01449e5ed56fc0c530
#
_entry.id   2124fbec4ff16f01449e5ed56fc0c530
#
_cell.length_a   1.000
_cell.length_b   1.000
_cell.length_c   1.000
_cell.angle_alpha   90.00
_cell.angle_beta   90.00
_cell.angle_gamma   90.00
#
_symmetry.space_group_name_H-M   'P 1'
#
loop_
_entity.id
_entity.type
_entity.pdbx_description
1 polymer ?
#
loop_
_entity_poly.entity_id
_entity_poly.type
_entity_poly.pdbx_seq_one_letter_code
_entity_poly.pdbx_strand_id
1 'polypeptide(L)'
;MKIMQAMAGAGFGGAEAFFVRLANAFQRVNSIEQKVIIRENPNRAALLRAGGVEPIEMKFGGRFDFATPRALKREINKFNPDVVLTWMNRATLMCPKGDFVHVARLGGYYDL
;
A
#
# COMPACT_ATOMS: atom_id res chain seq x y z
N MET A 1 14.16 -2.53 -9.37
CA MET A 1 13.72 -2.72 -7.96
C MET A 1 12.20 -2.88 -7.94
N LYS A 2 11.74 -3.85 -7.23
CA LYS A 2 10.31 -4.10 -7.09
C LYS A 2 9.82 -3.57 -5.75
N ILE A 3 8.89 -2.63 -5.78
CA ILE A 3 8.33 -2.01 -4.57
C ILE A 3 6.84 -2.27 -4.54
N MET A 4 6.37 -2.81 -3.42
CA MET A 4 4.95 -2.94 -3.17
C MET A 4 4.53 -1.94 -2.11
N GLN A 5 3.43 -1.25 -2.32
CA GLN A 5 2.87 -0.35 -1.33
C GLN A 5 1.46 -0.78 -0.94
N ALA A 6 1.15 -0.69 0.34
CA ALA A 6 -0.17 -1.02 0.87
C ALA A 6 -0.64 0.11 1.78
N MET A 7 -1.79 0.68 1.47
CA MET A 7 -2.39 1.78 2.23
C MET A 7 -3.76 1.36 2.74
N ALA A 8 -3.91 1.35 4.05
CA ALA A 8 -5.17 0.96 4.69
C ALA A 8 -6.04 2.15 5.12
N GLY A 9 -5.61 3.37 4.88
CA GLY A 9 -6.36 4.56 5.27
C GLY A 9 -7.67 4.70 4.52
N ALA A 10 -8.70 5.19 5.20
CA ALA A 10 -10.04 5.32 4.65
C ALA A 10 -10.44 6.76 4.34
N GLY A 11 -9.79 7.75 4.94
CA GLY A 11 -10.15 9.15 4.78
C GLY A 11 -9.12 9.94 4.01
N PHE A 12 -9.22 11.24 4.12
CA PHE A 12 -8.24 12.16 3.58
C PHE A 12 -7.38 12.72 4.70
N GLY A 13 -6.11 12.85 4.45
CA GLY A 13 -5.16 13.42 5.39
C GLY A 13 -3.82 13.59 4.71
N GLY A 14 -2.84 14.08 5.45
CA GLY A 14 -1.50 14.31 4.90
C GLY A 14 -0.85 13.02 4.42
N ALA A 15 -1.02 11.93 5.17
CA ALA A 15 -0.42 10.66 4.81
C ALA A 15 -1.03 10.09 3.52
N GLU A 16 -2.35 10.18 3.38
CA GLU A 16 -3.03 9.68 2.19
C GLU A 16 -2.65 10.47 0.94
N ALA A 17 -2.59 11.79 1.05
CA ALA A 17 -2.19 12.63 -0.07
C ALA A 17 -0.73 12.37 -0.46
N PHE A 18 0.14 12.23 0.52
CA PHE A 18 1.55 11.93 0.27
C PHE A 18 1.71 10.56 -0.38
N PHE A 19 0.96 9.57 0.08
CA PHE A 19 0.99 8.23 -0.50
C PHE A 19 0.66 8.27 -1.99
N VAL A 20 -0.41 8.95 -2.38
CA VAL A 20 -0.80 9.05 -3.79
C VAL A 20 0.29 9.72 -4.61
N ARG A 21 0.86 10.82 -4.11
CA ARG A 21 1.94 11.52 -4.81
C ARG A 21 3.17 10.65 -4.97
N LEU A 22 3.53 9.91 -3.92
CA LEU A 22 4.70 9.04 -3.96
C LEU A 22 4.49 7.88 -4.93
N ALA A 23 3.31 7.26 -4.88
CA ALA A 23 2.98 6.16 -5.80
C ALA A 23 3.04 6.63 -7.24
N ASN A 24 2.47 7.78 -7.54
CA ASN A 24 2.49 8.34 -8.89
C ASN A 24 3.91 8.74 -9.31
N ALA A 25 4.72 9.22 -8.38
CA ALA A 25 6.12 9.54 -8.67
C ALA A 25 6.93 8.28 -8.97
N PHE A 26 6.76 7.22 -8.18
CA PHE A 26 7.46 5.95 -8.42
C PHE A 26 7.07 5.35 -9.77
N GLN A 27 5.82 5.53 -10.19
CA GLN A 27 5.35 4.98 -11.47
C GLN A 27 6.11 5.57 -12.65
N ARG A 28 6.66 6.76 -12.50
CA ARG A 28 7.41 7.44 -13.57
C ARG A 28 8.90 7.08 -13.59
N VAL A 29 9.36 6.29 -12.61
CA VAL A 29 10.78 5.90 -12.53
C VAL A 29 10.96 4.55 -13.21
N ASN A 30 11.72 4.53 -14.29
CA ASN A 30 11.88 3.31 -15.10
C ASN A 30 12.56 2.15 -14.36
N SER A 31 13.39 2.45 -13.37
CA SER A 31 14.09 1.42 -12.60
C SER A 31 13.25 0.83 -11.49
N ILE A 32 12.02 1.34 -11.27
CA ILE A 32 11.11 0.85 -10.24
C ILE A 32 9.92 0.16 -10.92
N GLU A 33 9.67 -1.07 -10.52
CA GLU A 33 8.45 -1.78 -10.83
C GLU A 33 7.60 -1.77 -9.57
N GLN A 34 6.39 -1.25 -9.67
CA GLN A 34 5.56 -0.96 -8.50
C GLN A 34 4.23 -1.69 -8.55
N LYS A 35 3.81 -2.22 -7.41
CA LYS A 35 2.45 -2.71 -7.20
C LYS A 35 1.84 -1.98 -6.02
N VAL A 36 0.62 -1.47 -6.18
CA VAL A 36 -0.03 -0.64 -5.19
C VAL A 36 -1.34 -1.29 -4.77
N ILE A 37 -1.51 -1.44 -3.46
CA ILE A 37 -2.70 -2.02 -2.85
C ILE A 37 -3.31 -0.96 -1.94
N ILE A 38 -4.61 -0.74 -2.06
CA ILE A 38 -5.30 0.25 -1.23
C ILE A 38 -6.55 -0.36 -0.61
N ARG A 39 -7.01 0.26 0.47
CA ARG A 39 -8.34 0.00 0.96
C ARG A 39 -9.33 0.54 -0.07
N GLU A 40 -10.44 -0.16 -0.27
CA GLU A 40 -11.46 0.24 -1.25
C GLU A 40 -11.82 1.70 -1.08
N ASN A 41 -11.55 2.50 -2.11
CA ASN A 41 -11.78 3.94 -2.10
C ASN A 41 -11.79 4.43 -3.54
N PRO A 42 -12.98 4.69 -4.12
CA PRO A 42 -13.06 5.09 -5.52
C PRO A 42 -12.30 6.37 -5.85
N ASN A 43 -12.29 7.33 -4.93
CA ASN A 43 -11.59 8.59 -5.16
C ASN A 43 -10.09 8.40 -5.21
N ARG A 44 -9.54 7.61 -4.29
CA ARG A 44 -8.10 7.32 -4.27
C ARG A 44 -7.70 6.51 -5.48
N ALA A 45 -8.52 5.51 -5.85
CA ALA A 45 -8.26 4.72 -7.04
C ALA A 45 -8.21 5.61 -8.29
N ALA A 46 -9.13 6.56 -8.41
CA ALA A 46 -9.15 7.47 -9.55
C ALA A 46 -7.90 8.34 -9.61
N LEU A 47 -7.44 8.84 -8.47
CA LEU A 47 -6.22 9.66 -8.40
C LEU A 47 -4.99 8.85 -8.80
N LEU A 48 -4.91 7.59 -8.38
CA LEU A 48 -3.81 6.72 -8.76
C LEU A 48 -3.85 6.40 -10.25
N ARG A 49 -5.02 6.08 -10.78
CA ARG A 49 -5.17 5.79 -12.21
C ARG A 49 -4.81 6.98 -13.08
N ALA A 50 -5.12 8.20 -12.61
CA ALA A 50 -4.74 9.42 -13.32
C ALA A 50 -3.23 9.54 -13.46
N GLY A 51 -2.46 8.99 -12.53
CA GLY A 51 -1.00 8.96 -12.60
C GLY A 51 -0.42 7.72 -13.25
N GLY A 52 -1.27 6.85 -13.80
CA GLY A 52 -0.81 5.63 -14.47
C GLY A 52 -0.68 4.41 -13.57
N VAL A 53 -1.14 4.51 -12.32
CA VAL A 53 -1.10 3.39 -11.36
C VAL A 53 -2.45 2.70 -11.34
N GLU A 54 -2.46 1.38 -11.55
CA GLU A 54 -3.68 0.59 -11.42
C GLU A 54 -3.66 -0.08 -10.04
N PRO A 55 -4.45 0.43 -9.06
CA PRO A 55 -4.41 -0.12 -7.72
C PRO A 55 -5.19 -1.42 -7.61
N ILE A 56 -4.76 -2.27 -6.67
CA ILE A 56 -5.54 -3.42 -6.24
C ILE A 56 -6.28 -2.98 -4.98
N GLU A 57 -7.61 -3.12 -4.98
CA GLU A 57 -8.42 -2.71 -3.84
C GLU A 57 -8.74 -3.91 -2.98
N MET A 58 -8.55 -3.75 -1.66
CA MET A 58 -8.86 -4.76 -0.65
C MET A 58 -9.67 -4.11 0.46
N LYS A 59 -10.29 -4.92 1.30
CA LYS A 59 -11.20 -4.38 2.32
C LYS A 59 -10.49 -3.79 3.52
N PHE A 60 -9.36 -4.34 3.93
CA PHE A 60 -8.68 -3.92 5.14
C PHE A 60 -9.65 -3.75 6.31
N GLY A 61 -10.45 -4.78 6.54
CA GLY A 61 -11.49 -4.75 7.56
C GLY A 61 -10.94 -4.83 8.97
N GLY A 62 -11.80 -5.18 9.93
CA GLY A 62 -11.40 -5.26 11.32
C GLY A 62 -10.66 -6.54 11.67
N ARG A 63 -10.64 -6.86 12.97
CA ARG A 63 -9.88 -7.98 13.51
C ARG A 63 -10.34 -9.35 12.98
N PHE A 64 -11.53 -9.44 12.42
CA PHE A 64 -12.06 -10.67 11.84
C PHE A 64 -11.89 -10.74 10.34
N ASP A 65 -11.17 -9.80 9.76
CA ASP A 65 -10.85 -9.84 8.34
C ASP A 65 -9.62 -10.72 8.11
N PHE A 66 -9.85 -11.98 7.77
CA PHE A 66 -8.78 -12.91 7.44
C PHE A 66 -8.51 -12.95 5.94
N ALA A 67 -9.38 -12.37 5.14
CA ALA A 67 -9.24 -12.38 3.69
C ALA A 67 -8.14 -11.41 3.21
N THR A 68 -8.05 -10.22 3.82
CA THR A 68 -7.05 -9.23 3.42
C THR A 68 -5.61 -9.71 3.66
N PRO A 69 -5.25 -10.26 4.84
CA PRO A 69 -3.89 -10.80 5.01
C PRO A 69 -3.55 -11.91 4.02
N ARG A 70 -4.52 -12.78 3.70
CA ARG A 70 -4.30 -13.84 2.71
C ARG A 70 -4.09 -13.27 1.31
N ALA A 71 -4.87 -12.26 0.95
CA ALA A 71 -4.75 -11.61 -0.35
C ALA A 71 -3.42 -10.87 -0.46
N LEU A 72 -2.98 -10.19 0.62
CA LEU A 72 -1.67 -9.55 0.66
C LEU A 72 -0.56 -10.57 0.47
N LYS A 73 -0.62 -11.69 1.17
CA LYS A 73 0.39 -12.73 1.05
C LYS A 73 0.45 -13.26 -0.37
N ARG A 74 -0.69 -13.48 -1.00
CA ARG A 74 -0.76 -13.95 -2.38
C ARG A 74 -0.13 -12.94 -3.34
N GLU A 75 -0.44 -11.66 -3.19
CA GLU A 75 0.14 -10.63 -4.05
C GLU A 75 1.64 -10.49 -3.84
N ILE A 76 2.11 -10.58 -2.60
CA ILE A 76 3.54 -10.57 -2.30
C ILE A 76 4.23 -11.75 -2.96
N ASN A 77 3.67 -12.94 -2.86
CA ASN A 77 4.28 -14.13 -3.44
C ASN A 77 4.32 -14.06 -4.97
N LYS A 78 3.31 -13.46 -5.59
CA LYS A 78 3.27 -13.30 -7.05
C LYS A 78 4.25 -12.23 -7.53
N PHE A 79 4.33 -11.12 -6.82
CA PHE A 79 5.14 -9.99 -7.22
C PHE A 79 6.61 -10.13 -6.81
N ASN A 80 6.85 -10.81 -5.70
CA ASN A 80 8.19 -11.00 -5.15
C ASN A 80 8.93 -9.67 -4.94
N PRO A 81 8.38 -8.77 -4.11
CA PRO A 81 8.96 -7.43 -3.96
C PRO A 81 10.30 -7.45 -3.24
N ASP A 82 11.12 -6.44 -3.53
CA ASP A 82 12.33 -6.17 -2.76
C ASP A 82 12.00 -5.38 -1.50
N VAL A 83 11.01 -4.49 -1.60
CA VAL A 83 10.58 -3.63 -0.49
C VAL A 83 9.06 -3.63 -0.44
N VAL A 84 8.52 -3.76 0.75
CA VAL A 84 7.10 -3.55 1.01
C VAL A 84 6.96 -2.34 1.92
N LEU A 85 6.28 -1.33 1.44
CA LEU A 85 6.01 -0.10 2.17
C LEU A 85 4.56 -0.11 2.61
N THR A 86 4.33 -0.17 3.91
CA THR A 86 2.97 -0.16 4.46
C THR A 86 2.67 1.18 5.11
N TRP A 87 1.48 1.66 4.86
CA TRP A 87 0.99 2.95 5.35
C TRP A 87 -0.15 2.70 6.33
N MET A 88 -0.09 3.30 7.50
CA MET A 88 -1.06 3.17 8.57
C MET A 88 -0.94 1.81 9.29
N ASN A 89 -1.42 1.79 10.53
CA ASN A 89 -1.23 0.63 11.41
C ASN A 89 -1.85 -0.65 10.86
N ARG A 90 -3.03 -0.55 10.27
CA ARG A 90 -3.74 -1.75 9.83
C ARG A 90 -2.99 -2.47 8.71
N ALA A 91 -2.49 -1.71 7.73
CA ALA A 91 -1.69 -2.31 6.66
C ALA A 91 -0.41 -2.93 7.22
N THR A 92 0.23 -2.27 8.17
CA THR A 92 1.45 -2.78 8.80
C THR A 92 1.19 -4.08 9.54
N LEU A 93 0.09 -4.16 10.30
CA LEU A 93 -0.26 -5.35 11.05
C LEU A 93 -0.65 -6.53 10.17
N MET A 94 -1.27 -6.26 9.03
CA MET A 94 -1.72 -7.30 8.10
C MET A 94 -0.64 -7.76 7.15
N CYS A 95 0.50 -7.08 7.09
CA CYS A 95 1.60 -7.45 6.20
C CYS A 95 2.27 -8.72 6.70
N PRO A 96 2.34 -9.79 5.90
CA PRO A 96 3.03 -11.00 6.29
C PRO A 96 4.54 -10.80 6.28
N LYS A 97 5.25 -11.68 6.96
CA LYS A 97 6.71 -11.71 6.91
C LYS A 97 7.17 -12.38 5.62
N GLY A 98 8.34 -11.98 5.13
CA GLY A 98 8.92 -12.56 3.93
C GLY A 98 10.32 -12.02 3.67
N ASP A 99 10.88 -12.44 2.52
CA ASP A 99 12.23 -12.06 2.11
C ASP A 99 12.22 -10.70 1.41
N PHE A 100 11.84 -9.68 2.15
CA PHE A 100 11.82 -8.31 1.65
C PHE A 100 12.05 -7.36 2.81
N VAL A 101 12.45 -6.14 2.49
CA VAL A 101 12.56 -5.09 3.49
C VAL A 101 11.17 -4.51 3.72
N HIS A 102 10.68 -4.59 4.94
CA HIS A 102 9.40 -4.02 5.30
C HIS A 102 9.62 -2.66 5.93
N VAL A 103 9.11 -1.62 5.28
CA VAL A 103 9.16 -0.26 5.79
C VAL A 103 7.76 0.14 6.19
N ALA A 104 7.55 0.34 7.48
CA ALA A 104 6.25 0.74 8.00
C ALA A 104 6.21 2.25 8.18
N ARG A 105 5.35 2.91 7.42
CA ARG A 105 5.07 4.31 7.66
C ARG A 105 3.76 4.39 8.43
N LEU A 106 3.88 4.61 9.71
CA LEU A 106 2.72 4.76 10.57
C LEU A 106 2.15 6.14 10.32
N GLY A 107 1.07 6.21 9.57
CA GLY A 107 0.42 7.46 9.28
C GLY A 107 -0.14 8.06 10.53
N GLY A 108 -0.38 9.34 10.49
CA GLY A 108 -0.92 10.04 11.62
C GLY A 108 0.13 10.84 12.35
N TYR A 109 -0.28 11.35 13.44
CA TYR A 109 0.48 12.30 14.19
C TYR A 109 1.06 11.64 15.43
N TYR A 110 2.36 11.66 15.54
CA TYR A 110 3.02 11.11 16.71
C TYR A 110 3.70 12.22 17.48
N ASP A 111 3.33 12.34 18.73
CA ASP A 111 4.04 13.15 19.69
C ASP A 111 5.25 12.37 20.16
N LEU A 112 6.33 12.62 19.54
CA LEU A 112 7.57 11.98 19.94
C LEU A 112 8.31 12.80 20.97
#